data_5fe7a605baafbe386b0684e96f0977d7
#
_entry.id   5fe7a605baafbe386b0684e96f0977d7
#
_cell.length_a   1.000
_cell.length_b   1.000
_cell.length_c   1.000
_cell.angle_alpha   90.00
_cell.angle_beta   90.00
_cell.angle_gamma   90.00
#
_symmetry.space_group_name_H-M   'P 1'
#
loop_
_entity.id
_entity.type
_entity.pdbx_description
1 polymer ?
#
loop_
_entity_poly.entity_id
_entity_poly.type
_entity_poly.pdbx_seq_one_letter_code
_entity_poly.pdbx_strand_id
1 'polypeptide(L)'
;MQLIRHNPLEVICLLAVVMTVTFQAGSADAQEDEFERIRTVHLLEEPRHRTMHIDGDIRVVDVQINPGDTTLPHIHDFAIMYTFISNGEGPLNGRVSSITSYVTEHLTHRVHNEGPGLFRIIALGNFGPAVSDTNDRPEGISAEPELENPWFRSYRLELAPGESSSLRTPQNPGIVVQVSEGIVHVSRADGISNELTAMGDWAWRNAASPFQLHNPGTVPVTVVINEARR
;
A
#
# COMPACT_ATOMS: atom_id res chain seq x y z
N MET A 1 39.51 -7.14 -37.32
CA MET A 1 39.36 -7.11 -35.86
C MET A 1 38.00 -6.47 -35.58
N GLN A 2 36.96 -7.32 -35.49
CA GLN A 2 35.56 -6.91 -35.38
C GLN A 2 35.17 -6.82 -33.88
N LEU A 3 34.77 -5.66 -33.44
CA LEU A 3 34.25 -5.42 -32.10
C LEU A 3 32.77 -5.82 -32.09
N ILE A 4 32.47 -6.88 -31.37
CA ILE A 4 31.09 -7.32 -31.05
C ILE A 4 30.60 -6.45 -29.91
N ARG A 5 29.56 -5.64 -30.18
CA ARG A 5 28.81 -4.91 -29.17
C ARG A 5 27.81 -5.89 -28.52
N HIS A 6 28.00 -6.18 -27.27
CA HIS A 6 26.98 -6.84 -26.45
C HIS A 6 25.98 -5.80 -25.95
N ASN A 7 24.73 -6.03 -26.30
CA ASN A 7 23.58 -5.32 -25.78
C ASN A 7 23.15 -6.03 -24.48
N PRO A 8 23.08 -5.39 -23.32
CA PRO A 8 22.50 -6.02 -22.15
C PRO A 8 20.97 -5.93 -22.26
N LEU A 9 20.34 -7.06 -22.55
CA LEU A 9 18.92 -7.26 -22.33
C LEU A 9 18.68 -7.19 -20.81
N GLU A 10 18.02 -6.15 -20.37
CA GLU A 10 17.47 -6.06 -19.04
C GLU A 10 16.39 -7.16 -18.87
N VAL A 11 16.73 -8.17 -18.09
CA VAL A 11 15.80 -9.18 -17.65
C VAL A 11 14.95 -8.53 -16.55
N ILE A 12 13.76 -8.06 -16.92
CA ILE A 12 12.72 -7.71 -15.96
C ILE A 12 12.28 -9.02 -15.29
N CYS A 13 12.84 -9.32 -14.13
CA CYS A 13 12.35 -10.37 -13.25
C CYS A 13 11.00 -9.96 -12.68
N LEU A 14 9.92 -10.29 -13.40
CA LEU A 14 8.57 -10.33 -12.85
C LEU A 14 8.55 -11.51 -11.86
N LEU A 15 8.78 -11.23 -10.57
CA LEU A 15 8.53 -12.19 -9.51
C LEU A 15 7.01 -12.35 -9.38
N ALA A 16 6.47 -13.23 -10.22
CA ALA A 16 5.16 -13.82 -9.95
C ALA A 16 5.31 -14.60 -8.64
N VAL A 17 4.58 -14.17 -7.62
CA VAL A 17 4.34 -15.01 -6.43
C VAL A 17 3.51 -16.19 -6.93
N VAL A 18 4.17 -17.29 -7.25
CA VAL A 18 3.52 -18.56 -7.55
C VAL A 18 3.07 -19.11 -6.21
N MET A 19 1.78 -18.88 -5.87
CA MET A 19 1.13 -19.65 -4.81
C MET A 19 0.96 -21.07 -5.31
N THR A 20 1.80 -21.98 -4.81
CA THR A 20 1.59 -23.42 -4.99
C THR A 20 0.37 -23.83 -4.17
N VAL A 21 -0.78 -23.97 -4.84
CA VAL A 21 -1.96 -24.61 -4.27
C VAL A 21 -1.69 -26.11 -4.25
N THR A 22 -1.34 -26.66 -3.08
CA THR A 22 -1.31 -28.12 -2.88
C THR A 22 -2.76 -28.61 -2.80
N PHE A 23 -3.24 -29.24 -3.87
CA PHE A 23 -4.50 -29.98 -3.87
C PHE A 23 -4.34 -31.24 -3.03
N GLN A 24 -4.91 -31.27 -1.82
CA GLN A 24 -5.26 -32.52 -1.17
C GLN A 24 -6.59 -33.01 -1.76
N ALA A 25 -6.57 -34.18 -2.36
CA ALA A 25 -7.75 -34.84 -2.91
C ALA A 25 -8.64 -35.38 -1.77
N GLY A 26 -9.44 -34.49 -1.19
CA GLY A 26 -10.68 -34.86 -0.53
C GLY A 26 -11.78 -35.02 -1.59
N SER A 27 -12.75 -35.92 -1.36
CA SER A 27 -13.80 -36.23 -2.33
C SER A 27 -14.38 -34.92 -2.92
N ALA A 28 -14.40 -34.81 -4.25
CA ALA A 28 -14.78 -33.61 -4.99
C ALA A 28 -16.15 -33.04 -4.55
N ASP A 29 -17.09 -33.90 -4.22
CA ASP A 29 -18.46 -33.50 -3.82
C ASP A 29 -18.54 -32.77 -2.48
N ALA A 30 -17.67 -33.08 -1.52
CA ALA A 30 -17.65 -32.40 -0.21
C ALA A 30 -16.99 -31.03 -0.30
N GLN A 31 -16.08 -30.83 -1.25
CA GLN A 31 -15.33 -29.59 -1.45
C GLN A 31 -16.14 -28.56 -2.26
N GLU A 32 -16.97 -29.00 -3.23
CA GLU A 32 -17.90 -28.13 -3.94
C GLU A 32 -19.01 -27.61 -2.99
N ASP A 33 -19.58 -28.44 -2.13
CA ASP A 33 -20.62 -28.05 -1.16
C ASP A 33 -20.08 -27.03 -0.10
N GLU A 34 -18.83 -27.10 0.29
CA GLU A 34 -18.22 -26.14 1.22
C GLU A 34 -17.90 -24.81 0.52
N PHE A 35 -17.54 -24.84 -0.77
CA PHE A 35 -17.26 -23.65 -1.59
C PHE A 35 -18.53 -22.85 -1.91
N GLU A 36 -19.68 -23.50 -2.13
CA GLU A 36 -20.97 -22.83 -2.35
C GLU A 36 -21.50 -22.11 -1.10
N ARG A 37 -21.05 -22.49 0.11
CA ARG A 37 -21.46 -21.85 1.37
C ARG A 37 -20.64 -20.63 1.75
N ILE A 38 -19.48 -20.41 1.13
CA ILE A 38 -18.63 -19.25 1.43
C ILE A 38 -19.09 -18.08 0.59
N ARG A 39 -19.79 -17.14 1.20
CA ARG A 39 -20.23 -15.90 0.56
C ARG A 39 -19.03 -15.12 0.03
N THR A 40 -19.01 -14.84 -1.29
CA THR A 40 -18.12 -13.84 -1.88
C THR A 40 -18.61 -12.46 -1.49
N VAL A 41 -17.71 -11.60 -1.03
CA VAL A 41 -18.01 -10.23 -0.58
C VAL A 41 -17.21 -9.20 -1.39
N HIS A 42 -17.59 -7.94 -1.33
CA HIS A 42 -16.74 -6.87 -1.80
C HIS A 42 -15.50 -6.72 -0.88
N LEU A 43 -14.35 -6.26 -1.40
CA LEU A 43 -13.13 -6.08 -0.61
C LEU A 43 -13.38 -5.31 0.70
N LEU A 44 -14.18 -4.24 0.65
CA LEU A 44 -14.48 -3.42 1.82
C LEU A 44 -15.44 -4.07 2.84
N GLU A 45 -16.04 -5.21 2.49
CA GLU A 45 -16.90 -6.01 3.39
C GLU A 45 -16.13 -7.21 3.98
N GLU A 46 -14.91 -7.48 3.52
CA GLU A 46 -14.08 -8.55 4.05
C GLU A 46 -13.55 -8.15 5.45
N PRO A 47 -13.82 -8.92 6.53
CA PRO A 47 -13.53 -8.50 7.90
C PRO A 47 -12.07 -8.19 8.22
N ARG A 48 -11.13 -8.74 7.47
CA ARG A 48 -9.69 -8.51 7.63
C ARG A 48 -9.18 -7.31 6.85
N HIS A 49 -10.06 -6.69 6.03
CA HIS A 49 -9.82 -5.48 5.23
C HIS A 49 -10.54 -4.30 5.88
N ARG A 50 -10.00 -3.79 6.98
CA ARG A 50 -10.68 -2.75 7.77
C ARG A 50 -10.57 -1.40 7.09
N THR A 51 -11.70 -0.82 6.68
CA THR A 51 -11.74 0.56 6.20
C THR A 51 -11.51 1.51 7.38
N MET A 52 -10.39 2.22 7.37
CA MET A 52 -9.95 3.10 8.47
C MET A 52 -10.26 4.57 8.21
N HIS A 53 -10.37 4.98 6.94
CA HIS A 53 -10.70 6.35 6.56
C HIS A 53 -11.40 6.40 5.21
N ILE A 54 -12.29 7.39 5.04
CA ILE A 54 -13.06 7.64 3.83
C ILE A 54 -12.99 9.13 3.51
N ASP A 55 -12.57 9.48 2.29
CA ASP A 55 -12.63 10.85 1.76
C ASP A 55 -13.08 10.80 0.28
N GLY A 56 -14.38 11.06 0.06
CA GLY A 56 -14.98 10.93 -1.27
C GLY A 56 -14.77 9.52 -1.84
N ASP A 57 -14.06 9.45 -2.96
CA ASP A 57 -13.75 8.20 -3.66
C ASP A 57 -12.52 7.47 -3.09
N ILE A 58 -11.87 8.01 -2.05
CA ILE A 58 -10.66 7.43 -1.48
C ILE A 58 -10.98 6.62 -0.23
N ARG A 59 -10.32 5.48 -0.08
CA ARG A 59 -10.40 4.58 1.08
C ARG A 59 -9.01 4.24 1.59
N VAL A 60 -8.80 4.35 2.90
CA VAL A 60 -7.65 3.76 3.57
C VAL A 60 -8.09 2.45 4.20
N VAL A 61 -7.41 1.37 3.86
CA VAL A 61 -7.73 0.02 4.32
C VAL A 61 -6.52 -0.57 5.04
N ASP A 62 -6.69 -0.99 6.29
CA ASP A 62 -5.69 -1.77 7.04
C ASP A 62 -6.04 -3.25 6.94
N VAL A 63 -5.27 -3.97 6.14
CA VAL A 63 -5.39 -5.41 5.93
C VAL A 63 -4.55 -6.12 6.98
N GLN A 64 -5.19 -6.97 7.78
CA GLN A 64 -4.51 -7.76 8.81
C GLN A 64 -5.02 -9.21 8.79
N ILE A 65 -4.12 -10.14 8.48
CA ILE A 65 -4.41 -11.56 8.43
C ILE A 65 -3.46 -12.28 9.41
N ASN A 66 -4.02 -12.88 10.46
CA ASN A 66 -3.22 -13.60 11.45
C ASN A 66 -2.64 -14.90 10.87
N PRO A 67 -1.61 -15.47 11.50
CA PRO A 67 -1.11 -16.79 11.15
C PRO A 67 -2.22 -17.83 11.06
N GLY A 68 -2.26 -18.58 9.96
CA GLY A 68 -3.27 -19.62 9.70
C GLY A 68 -4.66 -19.12 9.27
N ASP A 69 -4.90 -17.79 9.29
CA ASP A 69 -6.16 -17.22 8.82
C ASP A 69 -6.25 -17.18 7.30
N THR A 70 -7.49 -17.30 6.81
CA THR A 70 -7.83 -17.13 5.40
C THR A 70 -8.95 -16.11 5.27
N THR A 71 -8.84 -15.19 4.31
CA THR A 71 -9.91 -14.23 3.99
C THR A 71 -11.13 -14.94 3.40
N LEU A 72 -12.29 -14.28 3.44
CA LEU A 72 -13.39 -14.65 2.56
C LEU A 72 -12.96 -14.44 1.10
N PRO A 73 -13.57 -15.15 0.14
CA PRO A 73 -13.48 -14.76 -1.26
C PRO A 73 -13.97 -13.32 -1.41
N HIS A 74 -13.14 -12.44 -1.96
CA HIS A 74 -13.51 -11.03 -2.08
C HIS A 74 -13.15 -10.45 -3.44
N ILE A 75 -13.93 -9.45 -3.87
CA ILE A 75 -13.83 -8.83 -5.17
C ILE A 75 -13.07 -7.52 -5.05
N HIS A 76 -12.08 -7.34 -5.93
CA HIS A 76 -11.43 -6.08 -6.23
C HIS A 76 -12.00 -5.52 -7.53
N ASP A 77 -12.51 -4.29 -7.50
CA ASP A 77 -13.15 -3.62 -8.64
C ASP A 77 -12.79 -2.14 -8.76
N PHE A 78 -11.74 -1.70 -8.05
CA PHE A 78 -11.21 -0.32 -8.08
C PHE A 78 -9.69 -0.31 -8.09
N ALA A 79 -9.10 0.85 -8.45
CA ALA A 79 -7.66 1.03 -8.39
C ALA A 79 -7.17 0.99 -6.93
N ILE A 80 -6.11 0.23 -6.67
CA ILE A 80 -5.59 0.08 -5.31
C ILE A 80 -4.06 0.14 -5.31
N MET A 81 -3.50 0.85 -4.32
CA MET A 81 -2.07 0.89 -4.01
C MET A 81 -1.83 0.25 -2.65
N TYR A 82 -0.83 -0.58 -2.57
CA TYR A 82 -0.44 -1.35 -1.39
C TYR A 82 0.89 -0.84 -0.83
N THR A 83 0.95 -0.63 0.48
CA THR A 83 2.18 -0.48 1.25
C THR A 83 2.32 -1.71 2.13
N PHE A 84 3.21 -2.61 1.75
CA PHE A 84 3.42 -3.88 2.44
C PHE A 84 4.26 -3.67 3.70
N ILE A 85 3.67 -3.93 4.86
CA ILE A 85 4.34 -3.86 6.15
C ILE A 85 5.02 -5.20 6.47
N SER A 86 4.28 -6.31 6.34
CA SER A 86 4.79 -7.66 6.53
C SER A 86 4.04 -8.66 5.65
N ASN A 87 4.67 -9.81 5.36
CA ASN A 87 4.06 -10.92 4.61
C ASN A 87 3.75 -12.14 5.50
N GLY A 88 3.80 -11.98 6.82
CA GLY A 88 3.67 -13.09 7.76
C GLY A 88 4.99 -13.77 8.11
N GLU A 89 6.02 -13.69 7.30
CA GLU A 89 7.36 -14.23 7.58
C GLU A 89 8.33 -13.18 8.09
N GLY A 90 8.08 -11.90 7.74
CA GLY A 90 8.92 -10.80 8.17
C GLY A 90 8.52 -9.45 7.57
N PRO A 91 9.25 -8.38 7.93
CA PRO A 91 8.97 -7.04 7.44
C PRO A 91 9.28 -6.91 5.95
N LEU A 92 8.44 -6.17 5.24
CA LEU A 92 8.62 -5.82 3.83
C LEU A 92 9.03 -4.35 3.65
N ASN A 93 9.31 -3.64 4.77
CA ASN A 93 9.85 -2.28 4.82
C ASN A 93 9.09 -1.27 3.95
N GLY A 94 7.76 -1.42 3.89
CA GLY A 94 6.90 -0.54 3.12
C GLY A 94 7.10 -0.63 1.61
N ARG A 95 7.41 -1.81 1.07
CA ARG A 95 7.40 -2.01 -0.39
C ARG A 95 6.06 -1.54 -0.95
N VAL A 96 6.10 -0.68 -1.97
CA VAL A 96 4.91 -0.14 -2.62
C VAL A 96 4.65 -0.87 -3.93
N SER A 97 3.40 -1.17 -4.20
CA SER A 97 2.92 -1.59 -5.51
C SER A 97 1.49 -1.13 -5.73
N SER A 98 1.00 -1.16 -6.97
CA SER A 98 -0.38 -0.83 -7.28
C SER A 98 -0.93 -1.74 -8.36
N ILE A 99 -2.25 -1.99 -8.31
CA ILE A 99 -2.99 -2.68 -9.36
C ILE A 99 -4.15 -1.76 -9.75
N THR A 100 -4.09 -1.26 -10.97
CA THR A 100 -5.10 -0.34 -11.53
C THR A 100 -6.01 -1.03 -12.54
N SER A 101 -5.62 -2.20 -13.03
CA SER A 101 -6.43 -3.00 -13.95
C SER A 101 -7.73 -3.52 -13.33
N TYR A 102 -7.84 -3.58 -12.01
CA TYR A 102 -9.09 -3.97 -11.33
C TYR A 102 -10.29 -3.09 -11.68
N VAL A 103 -10.05 -1.85 -12.13
CA VAL A 103 -11.12 -0.95 -12.62
C VAL A 103 -11.88 -1.56 -13.83
N THR A 104 -11.21 -2.38 -14.64
CA THR A 104 -11.78 -3.00 -15.84
C THR A 104 -11.78 -4.52 -15.79
N GLU A 105 -10.90 -5.11 -15.03
CA GLU A 105 -10.70 -6.55 -14.89
C GLU A 105 -10.82 -6.94 -13.42
N HIS A 106 -12.07 -7.10 -12.96
CA HIS A 106 -12.31 -7.43 -11.56
C HIS A 106 -11.66 -8.75 -11.18
N LEU A 107 -11.00 -8.77 -10.00
CA LEU A 107 -10.39 -9.98 -9.46
C LEU A 107 -11.20 -10.48 -8.26
N THR A 108 -11.54 -11.76 -8.26
CA THR A 108 -12.04 -12.46 -7.07
C THR A 108 -10.96 -13.43 -6.59
N HIS A 109 -10.54 -13.27 -5.34
CA HIS A 109 -9.56 -14.18 -4.74
C HIS A 109 -9.74 -14.35 -3.22
N ARG A 110 -8.93 -15.22 -2.64
CA ARG A 110 -8.73 -15.41 -1.19
C ARG A 110 -7.25 -15.26 -0.88
N VAL A 111 -6.94 -14.81 0.31
CA VAL A 111 -5.56 -14.74 0.83
C VAL A 111 -5.47 -15.59 2.08
N HIS A 112 -4.49 -16.50 2.11
CA HIS A 112 -4.14 -17.30 3.28
C HIS A 112 -2.77 -16.84 3.80
N ASN A 113 -2.64 -16.65 5.11
CA ASN A 113 -1.37 -16.34 5.74
C ASN A 113 -0.75 -17.64 6.30
N GLU A 114 0.22 -18.21 5.58
CA GLU A 114 0.97 -19.39 6.00
C GLU A 114 2.14 -19.06 6.95
N GLY A 115 2.50 -17.77 7.06
CA GLY A 115 3.63 -17.32 7.87
C GLY A 115 3.33 -17.37 9.38
N PRO A 116 4.38 -17.39 10.21
CA PRO A 116 4.24 -17.41 11.67
C PRO A 116 3.86 -16.05 12.28
N GLY A 117 3.97 -14.97 11.50
CA GLY A 117 3.68 -13.59 11.92
C GLY A 117 2.46 -13.00 11.22
N LEU A 118 2.13 -11.77 11.61
CA LEU A 118 1.03 -11.02 11.02
C LEU A 118 1.35 -10.66 9.55
N PHE A 119 0.45 -11.00 8.62
CA PHE A 119 0.44 -10.39 7.29
C PHE A 119 -0.28 -9.04 7.40
N ARG A 120 0.40 -7.94 7.05
CA ARG A 120 -0.18 -6.61 7.15
C ARG A 120 0.15 -5.73 5.94
N ILE A 121 -0.88 -5.06 5.44
CA ILE A 121 -0.79 -4.06 4.36
C ILE A 121 -1.58 -2.83 4.77
N ILE A 122 -1.04 -1.64 4.52
CA ILE A 122 -1.82 -0.40 4.48
C ILE A 122 -2.10 -0.10 3.01
N ALA A 123 -3.38 -0.14 2.63
CA ALA A 123 -3.81 0.05 1.26
C ALA A 123 -4.54 1.39 1.08
N LEU A 124 -4.33 2.01 -0.08
CA LEU A 124 -5.03 3.20 -0.52
C LEU A 124 -5.85 2.84 -1.76
N GLY A 125 -7.18 2.82 -1.62
CA GLY A 125 -8.13 2.56 -2.71
C GLY A 125 -8.60 3.86 -3.32
N ASN A 126 -8.76 3.89 -4.65
CA ASN A 126 -9.26 5.02 -5.40
C ASN A 126 -10.35 4.56 -6.38
N PHE A 127 -11.59 4.99 -6.12
CA PHE A 127 -12.78 4.71 -6.94
C PHE A 127 -13.01 5.79 -8.01
N GLY A 128 -12.22 6.87 -7.98
CA GLY A 128 -12.31 7.97 -8.93
C GLY A 128 -11.75 7.62 -10.31
N PRO A 129 -11.95 8.51 -11.29
CA PRO A 129 -11.42 8.33 -12.62
C PRO A 129 -9.89 8.47 -12.66
N ALA A 130 -9.28 7.91 -13.72
CA ALA A 130 -7.88 8.09 -14.02
C ALA A 130 -7.55 9.57 -14.30
N VAL A 131 -6.47 10.09 -13.70
CA VAL A 131 -5.98 11.45 -13.92
C VAL A 131 -4.87 11.44 -14.96
N SER A 132 -5.03 12.22 -16.03
CA SER A 132 -4.04 12.33 -17.10
C SER A 132 -3.06 13.50 -16.91
N ASP A 133 -3.40 14.50 -16.06
CA ASP A 133 -2.54 15.63 -15.78
C ASP A 133 -1.32 15.21 -14.97
N THR A 134 -0.13 15.62 -15.40
CA THR A 134 1.13 15.36 -14.70
C THR A 134 1.61 16.56 -13.88
N ASN A 135 0.90 17.68 -13.92
CA ASN A 135 1.27 18.90 -13.19
C ASN A 135 0.78 18.93 -11.73
N ASP A 136 0.16 17.86 -11.26
CA ASP A 136 -0.37 17.69 -9.91
C ASP A 136 0.67 17.23 -8.88
N ARG A 137 1.97 17.45 -9.14
CA ARG A 137 3.04 17.09 -8.21
C ARG A 137 3.02 17.98 -6.96
N PRO A 138 3.27 17.40 -5.76
CA PRO A 138 3.27 18.18 -4.53
C PRO A 138 4.46 19.14 -4.48
N GLU A 139 4.25 20.30 -3.88
CA GLU A 139 5.34 21.23 -3.56
C GLU A 139 6.18 20.72 -2.38
N GLY A 140 7.48 21.03 -2.39
CA GLY A 140 8.40 20.65 -1.32
C GLY A 140 8.89 19.20 -1.35
N ILE A 141 8.59 18.46 -2.43
CA ILE A 141 9.19 17.16 -2.72
C ILE A 141 9.97 17.28 -4.01
N SER A 142 11.31 17.20 -3.93
CA SER A 142 12.20 17.26 -5.10
C SER A 142 12.55 15.87 -5.64
N ALA A 143 12.28 14.81 -4.88
CA ALA A 143 12.56 13.45 -5.30
C ALA A 143 11.56 12.97 -6.36
N GLU A 144 12.02 12.12 -7.28
CA GLU A 144 11.12 11.41 -8.17
C GLU A 144 10.30 10.38 -7.37
N PRO A 145 9.04 10.16 -7.75
CA PRO A 145 8.22 9.14 -7.09
C PRO A 145 8.76 7.73 -7.35
N GLU A 146 8.71 6.87 -6.33
CA GLU A 146 9.02 5.45 -6.48
C GLU A 146 7.92 4.67 -7.23
N LEU A 147 6.69 5.22 -7.25
CA LEU A 147 5.55 4.74 -8.03
C LEU A 147 4.73 5.93 -8.51
N GLU A 148 4.38 5.94 -9.80
CA GLU A 148 3.47 6.92 -10.39
C GLU A 148 2.61 6.26 -11.47
N ASN A 149 1.30 6.51 -11.41
CA ASN A 149 0.33 6.12 -12.43
C ASN A 149 -0.89 7.06 -12.37
N PRO A 150 -1.91 6.90 -13.24
CA PRO A 150 -3.07 7.80 -13.26
C PRO A 150 -3.88 7.90 -11.95
N TRP A 151 -3.78 6.96 -11.03
CA TRP A 151 -4.53 6.95 -9.76
C TRP A 151 -3.68 7.25 -8.54
N PHE A 152 -2.36 7.01 -8.61
CA PHE A 152 -1.50 7.05 -7.43
C PHE A 152 -0.14 7.63 -7.73
N ARG A 153 0.45 8.18 -6.65
CA ARG A 153 1.87 8.54 -6.58
C ARG A 153 2.40 8.21 -5.20
N SER A 154 3.64 7.73 -5.12
CA SER A 154 4.29 7.38 -3.87
C SER A 154 5.72 7.90 -3.82
N TYR A 155 6.12 8.42 -2.66
CA TYR A 155 7.46 8.89 -2.37
C TYR A 155 7.99 8.24 -1.09
N ARG A 156 9.26 7.90 -1.07
CA ARG A 156 9.95 7.42 0.12
C ARG A 156 10.82 8.53 0.71
N LEU A 157 10.81 8.66 2.03
CA LEU A 157 11.61 9.62 2.77
C LEU A 157 12.22 8.96 3.99
N GLU A 158 13.53 9.16 4.18
CA GLU A 158 14.24 8.82 5.41
C GLU A 158 14.56 10.12 6.16
N LEU A 159 14.35 10.11 7.48
CA LEU A 159 14.66 11.21 8.38
C LEU A 159 15.67 10.74 9.43
N ALA A 160 16.81 11.40 9.49
CA ALA A 160 17.77 11.18 10.54
C ALA A 160 17.22 11.61 11.93
N PRO A 161 17.80 11.17 13.04
CA PRO A 161 17.43 11.64 14.37
C PRO A 161 17.44 13.18 14.47
N GLY A 162 16.34 13.75 14.95
CA GLY A 162 16.16 15.20 15.08
C GLY A 162 15.89 15.94 13.78
N GLU A 163 15.86 15.26 12.64
CA GLU A 163 15.60 15.89 11.34
C GLU A 163 14.14 16.24 11.15
N SER A 164 13.91 17.38 10.49
CA SER A 164 12.60 17.78 9.97
C SER A 164 12.65 17.89 8.45
N SER A 165 11.61 17.39 7.78
CA SER A 165 11.46 17.61 6.35
C SER A 165 11.20 19.10 6.04
N SER A 166 11.34 19.49 4.77
CA SER A 166 10.72 20.74 4.28
C SER A 166 9.20 20.69 4.48
N LEU A 167 8.58 21.87 4.54
CA LEU A 167 7.12 21.98 4.44
C LEU A 167 6.68 21.48 3.07
N ARG A 168 5.66 20.63 3.02
CA ARG A 168 5.14 19.97 1.83
C ARG A 168 3.69 20.35 1.64
N THR A 169 3.32 20.73 0.43
CA THR A 169 1.94 21.03 0.08
C THR A 169 1.46 19.99 -0.93
N PRO A 170 0.64 19.01 -0.50
CA PRO A 170 0.10 17.99 -1.40
C PRO A 170 -0.94 18.61 -2.33
N GLN A 171 -0.94 18.24 -3.60
CA GLN A 171 -2.01 18.60 -4.54
C GLN A 171 -3.19 17.62 -4.41
N ASN A 172 -2.91 16.38 -4.01
CA ASN A 172 -3.86 15.30 -3.85
C ASN A 172 -3.94 14.84 -2.38
N PRO A 173 -5.08 14.28 -1.94
CA PRO A 173 -5.18 13.67 -0.63
C PRO A 173 -4.34 12.40 -0.56
N GLY A 174 -3.98 11.99 0.65
CA GLY A 174 -3.18 10.79 0.81
C GLY A 174 -2.82 10.48 2.25
N ILE A 175 -1.87 9.59 2.43
CA ILE A 175 -1.38 9.13 3.73
C ILE A 175 0.14 9.18 3.80
N VAL A 176 0.64 9.39 5.01
CA VAL A 176 2.02 9.07 5.40
C VAL A 176 1.99 7.77 6.16
N VAL A 177 2.76 6.78 5.76
CA VAL A 177 2.86 5.48 6.42
C VAL A 177 4.29 5.31 6.96
N GLN A 178 4.43 5.02 8.25
CA GLN A 178 5.72 4.64 8.83
C GLN A 178 6.07 3.21 8.43
N VAL A 179 7.28 2.99 7.93
CA VAL A 179 7.70 1.70 7.36
C VAL A 179 9.00 1.16 7.95
N SER A 180 9.53 1.82 8.97
CA SER A 180 10.65 1.35 9.78
C SER A 180 10.37 1.55 11.27
N GLU A 181 11.20 1.00 12.12
CA GLU A 181 11.24 1.34 13.54
C GLU A 181 11.54 2.84 13.72
N GLY A 182 11.18 3.38 14.87
CA GLY A 182 11.41 4.79 15.22
C GLY A 182 10.12 5.53 15.53
N ILE A 183 10.20 6.87 15.57
CA ILE A 183 9.07 7.76 15.82
C ILE A 183 9.08 8.86 14.77
N VAL A 184 7.93 9.19 14.24
CA VAL A 184 7.78 10.35 13.37
C VAL A 184 6.54 11.16 13.75
N HIS A 185 6.71 12.46 13.92
CA HIS A 185 5.62 13.41 14.06
C HIS A 185 5.20 13.91 12.68
N VAL A 186 3.93 13.92 12.44
CA VAL A 186 3.32 14.43 11.22
C VAL A 186 2.45 15.62 11.60
N SER A 187 2.97 16.83 11.42
CA SER A 187 2.30 18.07 11.82
C SER A 187 1.69 18.76 10.60
N ARG A 188 0.41 19.05 10.67
CA ARG A 188 -0.35 19.75 9.63
C ARG A 188 -0.51 21.22 9.97
N ALA A 189 -0.62 22.08 8.94
CA ALA A 189 -0.79 23.52 9.13
C ALA A 189 -2.12 23.90 9.82
N ASP A 190 -3.12 23.02 9.82
CA ASP A 190 -4.39 23.19 10.54
C ASP A 190 -4.28 22.88 12.06
N GLY A 191 -3.07 22.61 12.56
CA GLY A 191 -2.78 22.34 13.97
C GLY A 191 -2.97 20.86 14.38
N ILE A 192 -3.38 20.00 13.47
CA ILE A 192 -3.44 18.55 13.74
C ILE A 192 -2.04 17.96 13.65
N SER A 193 -1.64 17.26 14.70
CA SER A 193 -0.39 16.49 14.74
C SER A 193 -0.67 15.05 15.09
N ASN A 194 -0.05 14.12 14.34
CA ASN A 194 -0.08 12.69 14.62
C ASN A 194 1.34 12.24 14.97
N GLU A 195 1.46 11.40 15.98
CA GLU A 195 2.67 10.65 16.29
C GLU A 195 2.50 9.23 15.75
N LEU A 196 3.44 8.80 14.91
CA LEU A 196 3.54 7.44 14.42
C LEU A 196 4.72 6.78 15.12
N THR A 197 4.50 5.61 15.73
CA THR A 197 5.46 4.96 16.63
C THR A 197 5.83 3.54 16.23
N ALA A 198 5.10 2.99 15.25
CA ALA A 198 5.30 1.62 14.79
C ALA A 198 5.16 1.50 13.28
N MET A 199 5.78 0.46 12.72
CA MET A 199 5.59 0.12 11.31
C MET A 199 4.10 -0.16 11.02
N GLY A 200 3.58 0.49 9.98
CA GLY A 200 2.18 0.43 9.61
C GLY A 200 1.29 1.46 10.30
N ASP A 201 1.83 2.30 11.20
CA ASP A 201 1.12 3.51 11.62
C ASP A 201 1.05 4.49 10.46
N TRP A 202 -0.05 5.24 10.39
CA TRP A 202 -0.28 6.15 9.30
C TRP A 202 -1.02 7.42 9.72
N ALA A 203 -0.88 8.48 8.93
CA ALA A 203 -1.57 9.74 9.13
C ALA A 203 -2.16 10.26 7.82
N TRP A 204 -3.42 10.69 7.85
CA TRP A 204 -4.12 11.27 6.71
C TRP A 204 -3.59 12.66 6.32
N ARG A 205 -3.62 12.96 5.01
CA ARG A 205 -3.30 14.27 4.41
C ARG A 205 -4.44 14.73 3.51
N ASN A 206 -4.95 15.91 3.79
CA ASN A 206 -5.87 16.57 2.87
C ASN A 206 -5.12 17.20 1.70
N ALA A 207 -5.73 17.24 0.54
CA ALA A 207 -5.25 18.06 -0.57
C ALA A 207 -5.12 19.53 -0.13
N ALA A 208 -4.13 20.25 -0.67
CA ALA A 208 -3.83 21.65 -0.40
C ALA A 208 -3.56 21.99 1.08
N SER A 209 -3.41 21.01 1.97
CA SER A 209 -3.09 21.22 3.39
C SER A 209 -1.60 20.96 3.65
N PRO A 210 -0.79 22.00 3.88
CA PRO A 210 0.64 21.81 4.15
C PRO A 210 0.89 20.96 5.38
N PHE A 211 1.94 20.16 5.33
CA PHE A 211 2.41 19.35 6.45
C PHE A 211 3.93 19.25 6.49
N GLN A 212 4.44 18.90 7.66
CA GLN A 212 5.85 18.65 7.91
C GLN A 212 6.03 17.35 8.69
N LEU A 213 7.12 16.65 8.41
CA LEU A 213 7.55 15.46 9.13
C LEU A 213 8.74 15.83 10.03
N HIS A 214 8.77 15.27 11.23
CA HIS A 214 9.87 15.41 12.17
C HIS A 214 10.16 14.09 12.84
N ASN A 215 11.44 13.71 12.90
CA ASN A 215 11.90 12.55 13.66
C ASN A 215 12.41 13.02 15.04
N PRO A 216 11.63 12.93 16.12
CA PRO A 216 12.07 13.29 17.46
C PRO A 216 12.92 12.19 18.14
N GLY A 217 13.02 11.01 17.49
CA GLY A 217 13.68 9.83 18.03
C GLY A 217 15.19 9.86 17.93
N THR A 218 15.81 8.75 18.30
CA THR A 218 17.28 8.57 18.33
C THR A 218 17.80 7.65 17.23
N VAL A 219 16.89 7.09 16.41
CA VAL A 219 17.21 6.25 15.25
C VAL A 219 16.61 6.85 13.98
N PRO A 220 17.19 6.60 12.79
CA PRO A 220 16.56 7.00 11.53
C PRO A 220 15.17 6.37 11.40
N VAL A 221 14.23 7.11 10.81
CA VAL A 221 12.88 6.62 10.51
C VAL A 221 12.57 6.80 9.03
N THR A 222 11.99 5.77 8.43
CA THR A 222 11.54 5.80 7.03
C THR A 222 10.03 5.85 6.96
N VAL A 223 9.52 6.73 6.11
CA VAL A 223 8.11 6.81 5.78
C VAL A 223 7.89 6.70 4.28
N VAL A 224 6.69 6.27 3.91
CA VAL A 224 6.18 6.33 2.54
C VAL A 224 5.02 7.32 2.51
N ILE A 225 5.06 8.27 1.57
CA ILE A 225 4.02 9.27 1.36
C ILE A 225 3.24 8.84 0.12
N ASN A 226 2.02 8.41 0.30
CA ASN A 226 1.14 7.90 -0.74
C ASN A 226 0.04 8.92 -1.05
N GLU A 227 -0.10 9.29 -2.32
CA GLU A 227 -1.14 10.18 -2.82
C GLU A 227 -2.16 9.40 -3.66
N ALA A 228 -3.45 9.70 -3.47
CA ALA A 228 -4.54 9.28 -4.35
C ALA A 228 -4.87 10.46 -5.27
N ARG A 229 -4.55 10.33 -6.55
CA ARG A 229 -4.75 11.38 -7.57
C ARG A 229 -6.23 11.50 -7.91
N ARG A 230 -6.73 12.74 -7.99
CA ARG A 230 -8.13 13.08 -8.34
C ARG A 230 -8.28 14.47 -8.92
#